data_96efaf1e04afed7dfe95d17afee69900
#
_entry.id   96efaf1e04afed7dfe95d17afee69900
#
_cell.length_a   1.000
_cell.length_b   1.000
_cell.length_c   1.000
_cell.angle_alpha   90.00
_cell.angle_beta   90.00
_cell.angle_gamma   90.00
#
_symmetry.space_group_name_H-M   'P 1'
#
loop_
_entity.id
_entity.type
_entity.pdbx_description
1 polymer ?
#
loop_
_entity_poly.entity_id
_entity_poly.type
_entity_poly.pdbx_seq_one_letter_code
_entity_poly.pdbx_strand_id
1 'polypeptide(L)'
;TVLANEQVKNGFADRSGAKVEQREMVQWYFKITDYKERLIKNLDIIDYPKSTINAQRAWLENLHDWCVSRQRNWGCPIPIDGETDTLDTFVDSSFYFIRYCDPNNENEMCAKDKYKQVDLYVGGSEHACMHLIYARFINMFLYDIGVVSEEEPFKKVIHQGMILNDGTKMSKSIGNIINPDDYDVNELKFYCMFIGHYFDGGSWSDQNISGIKRFINRFKEWMSRDGDEVIDLTKFKNTIFGYTEAFKFNKVVSEFMVLVNQNRTKNNVDADKLQHYGHN
;
A
#
# COMPACT_ATOMS: atom_id res chain seq x y z
N THR A 1 25.04 11.91 12.23
CA THR A 1 24.31 10.84 11.52
C THR A 1 24.72 10.90 10.07
N VAL A 2 25.12 9.77 9.51
CA VAL A 2 25.37 9.64 8.07
C VAL A 2 24.02 9.56 7.36
N LEU A 3 23.90 10.26 6.24
CA LEU A 3 22.70 10.31 5.41
C LEU A 3 22.99 9.66 4.06
N ALA A 4 22.02 8.93 3.52
CA ALA A 4 22.06 8.50 2.14
C ALA A 4 21.85 9.70 1.20
N ASN A 5 22.31 9.61 -0.04
CA ASN A 5 22.23 10.73 -0.99
C ASN A 5 20.80 11.22 -1.21
N GLU A 6 19.82 10.31 -1.18
CA GLU A 6 18.40 10.60 -1.34
C GLU A 6 17.80 11.43 -0.19
N GLN A 7 18.51 11.48 0.96
CA GLN A 7 18.10 12.22 2.15
C GLN A 7 18.71 13.64 2.20
N VAL A 8 19.44 14.02 1.16
CA VAL A 8 20.10 15.33 1.07
C VAL A 8 19.54 16.11 -0.11
N LYS A 9 19.06 17.32 0.13
CA LYS A 9 18.59 18.26 -0.87
C LYS A 9 19.34 19.58 -0.75
N ASN A 10 19.98 20.01 -1.83
CA ASN A 10 20.71 21.27 -1.89
C ASN A 10 21.76 21.46 -0.78
N GLY A 11 22.41 20.37 -0.34
CA GLY A 11 23.42 20.41 0.74
C GLY A 11 22.84 20.44 2.15
N PHE A 12 21.54 20.18 2.31
CA PHE A 12 20.87 20.10 3.61
C PHE A 12 20.14 18.77 3.78
N ALA A 13 20.07 18.30 5.02
CA ALA A 13 19.29 17.11 5.38
C ALA A 13 17.80 17.38 5.19
N ASP A 14 17.11 16.54 4.43
CA ASP A 14 15.68 16.70 4.06
C ASP A 14 14.74 16.78 5.29
N ARG A 15 15.07 16.06 6.38
CA ARG A 15 14.24 16.05 7.60
C ARG A 15 14.58 17.12 8.62
N SER A 16 15.85 17.42 8.83
CA SER A 16 16.28 18.31 9.91
C SER A 16 16.66 19.70 9.44
N GLY A 17 16.83 19.91 8.13
CA GLY A 17 17.36 21.17 7.58
C GLY A 17 18.81 21.44 7.95
N ALA A 18 19.51 20.50 8.60
CA ALA A 18 20.90 20.68 8.98
C ALA A 18 21.81 20.65 7.74
N LYS A 19 22.84 21.52 7.74
CA LYS A 19 23.86 21.51 6.68
C LYS A 19 24.60 20.17 6.68
N VAL A 20 24.80 19.59 5.52
CA VAL A 20 25.46 18.29 5.33
C VAL A 20 26.84 18.51 4.70
N GLU A 21 27.81 17.76 5.18
CA GLU A 21 29.16 17.69 4.62
C GLU A 21 29.38 16.30 4.02
N GLN A 22 30.02 16.24 2.87
CA GLN A 22 30.39 14.98 2.24
C GLN A 22 31.61 14.40 2.91
N ARG A 23 31.58 13.10 3.25
CA ARG A 23 32.72 12.37 3.83
C ARG A 23 32.86 11.03 3.11
N GLU A 24 34.11 10.63 2.90
CA GLU A 24 34.44 9.27 2.45
C GLU A 24 34.31 8.29 3.62
N MET A 25 33.58 7.19 3.40
CA MET A 25 33.39 6.13 4.37
C MET A 25 33.41 4.78 3.67
N VAL A 26 33.92 3.75 4.35
CA VAL A 26 33.78 2.37 3.92
C VAL A 26 32.37 1.92 4.30
N GLN A 27 31.60 1.43 3.31
CA GLN A 27 30.24 0.99 3.51
C GLN A 27 29.92 -0.23 2.64
N TRP A 28 28.89 -0.98 3.03
CA TRP A 28 28.41 -2.12 2.27
C TRP A 28 27.44 -1.67 1.18
N TYR A 29 27.59 -2.27 0.01
CA TYR A 29 26.72 -2.00 -1.15
C TYR A 29 26.21 -3.30 -1.75
N PHE A 30 24.95 -3.30 -2.14
CA PHE A 30 24.45 -4.29 -3.08
C PHE A 30 24.66 -3.81 -4.50
N LYS A 31 25.21 -4.68 -5.36
CA LYS A 31 25.44 -4.40 -6.78
C LYS A 31 24.15 -4.48 -7.60
N ILE A 32 23.19 -3.63 -7.28
CA ILE A 32 21.93 -3.55 -8.01
C ILE A 32 22.13 -3.14 -9.47
N THR A 33 23.26 -2.49 -9.78
CA THR A 33 23.62 -2.11 -11.15
C THR A 33 23.82 -3.33 -12.05
N ASP A 34 24.23 -4.48 -11.52
CA ASP A 34 24.37 -5.74 -12.28
C ASP A 34 22.99 -6.27 -12.76
N TYR A 35 21.89 -5.83 -12.15
CA TYR A 35 20.51 -6.19 -12.48
C TYR A 35 19.78 -5.12 -13.32
N LYS A 36 20.43 -4.00 -13.64
CA LYS A 36 19.83 -2.84 -14.33
C LYS A 36 19.09 -3.24 -15.59
N GLU A 37 19.73 -3.98 -16.48
CA GLU A 37 19.15 -4.36 -17.77
C GLU A 37 17.91 -5.26 -17.60
N ARG A 38 17.95 -6.19 -16.64
CA ARG A 38 16.80 -7.05 -16.31
C ARG A 38 15.66 -6.26 -15.70
N LEU A 39 15.96 -5.35 -14.77
CA LEU A 39 14.97 -4.46 -14.14
C LEU A 39 14.26 -3.59 -15.19
N ILE A 40 14.99 -3.06 -16.17
CA ILE A 40 14.41 -2.27 -17.26
C ILE A 40 13.59 -3.15 -18.20
N LYS A 41 14.12 -4.28 -18.63
CA LYS A 41 13.46 -5.22 -19.55
C LYS A 41 12.13 -5.72 -19.00
N ASN A 42 12.08 -6.00 -17.69
CA ASN A 42 10.92 -6.58 -17.05
C ASN A 42 9.88 -5.54 -16.59
N LEU A 43 10.07 -4.23 -16.88
CA LEU A 43 9.07 -3.22 -16.53
C LEU A 43 7.70 -3.46 -17.17
N ASP A 44 7.67 -4.11 -18.33
CA ASP A 44 6.43 -4.39 -19.06
C ASP A 44 5.78 -5.75 -18.68
N ILE A 45 6.43 -6.54 -17.81
CA ILE A 45 5.89 -7.83 -17.31
C ILE A 45 4.86 -7.61 -16.21
N ILE A 46 5.11 -6.63 -15.33
CA ILE A 46 4.20 -6.30 -14.23
C ILE A 46 3.14 -5.32 -14.73
N ASP A 47 1.88 -5.58 -14.40
CA ASP A 47 0.79 -4.62 -14.68
C ASP A 47 0.91 -3.39 -13.74
N TYR A 48 1.72 -2.43 -14.16
CA TYR A 48 1.95 -1.17 -13.47
C TYR A 48 1.12 -0.02 -14.05
N PRO A 49 0.75 0.99 -13.23
CA PRO A 49 0.35 2.28 -13.76
C PRO A 49 1.46 2.86 -14.68
N LYS A 50 1.06 3.43 -15.82
CA LYS A 50 2.02 3.98 -16.80
C LYS A 50 2.99 5.02 -16.21
N SER A 51 2.51 5.81 -15.27
CA SER A 51 3.35 6.78 -14.53
C SER A 51 4.47 6.09 -13.75
N THR A 52 4.20 4.93 -13.16
CA THR A 52 5.18 4.13 -12.42
C THR A 52 6.24 3.56 -13.34
N ILE A 53 5.85 2.99 -14.50
CA ILE A 53 6.80 2.52 -15.52
C ILE A 53 7.74 3.63 -15.95
N ASN A 54 7.21 4.82 -16.25
CA ASN A 54 8.02 5.96 -16.68
C ASN A 54 8.98 6.42 -15.58
N ALA A 55 8.50 6.51 -14.33
CA ALA A 55 9.32 6.91 -13.19
C ALA A 55 10.44 5.91 -12.90
N GLN A 56 10.13 4.61 -12.88
CA GLN A 56 11.14 3.56 -12.70
C GLN A 56 12.16 3.54 -13.83
N ARG A 57 11.74 3.66 -15.09
CA ARG A 57 12.65 3.69 -16.24
C ARG A 57 13.65 4.85 -16.12
N ALA A 58 13.18 6.06 -15.87
CA ALA A 58 14.03 7.24 -15.70
C ALA A 58 15.00 7.10 -14.52
N TRP A 59 14.56 6.48 -13.41
CA TRP A 59 15.41 6.25 -12.25
C TRP A 59 16.46 5.19 -12.51
N LEU A 60 16.09 4.07 -13.17
CA LEU A 60 16.99 2.98 -13.54
C LEU A 60 18.05 3.39 -14.54
N GLU A 61 17.79 4.34 -15.44
CA GLU A 61 18.79 4.90 -16.35
C GLU A 61 19.99 5.50 -15.63
N ASN A 62 19.77 6.07 -14.44
CA ASN A 62 20.79 6.67 -13.56
C ASN A 62 21.07 5.83 -12.31
N LEU A 63 20.87 4.52 -12.38
CA LEU A 63 21.02 3.62 -11.25
C LEU A 63 22.46 3.57 -10.75
N HIS A 64 22.63 3.69 -9.45
CA HIS A 64 23.87 3.45 -8.71
C HIS A 64 23.71 2.27 -7.77
N ASP A 65 24.82 1.67 -7.34
CA ASP A 65 24.81 0.60 -6.35
C ASP A 65 24.15 1.06 -5.05
N TRP A 66 23.39 0.17 -4.45
CA TRP A 66 22.60 0.46 -3.27
C TRP A 66 23.44 0.35 -2.00
N CYS A 67 23.76 1.48 -1.37
CA CYS A 67 24.40 1.52 -0.07
C CYS A 67 23.45 1.00 1.01
N VAL A 68 23.79 -0.11 1.63
CA VAL A 68 22.94 -0.78 2.64
C VAL A 68 23.41 -0.57 4.08
N SER A 69 24.59 0.01 4.31
CA SER A 69 25.08 0.33 5.64
C SER A 69 24.36 1.53 6.25
N ARG A 70 23.95 1.40 7.52
CA ARG A 70 23.40 2.49 8.34
C ARG A 70 24.05 2.50 9.71
N GLN A 71 24.58 3.64 10.13
CA GLN A 71 25.20 3.86 11.45
C GLN A 71 24.10 4.23 12.44
N ARG A 72 23.36 3.24 12.92
CA ARG A 72 22.24 3.40 13.85
C ARG A 72 22.35 2.45 15.03
N ASN A 73 21.85 2.87 16.19
CA ASN A 73 21.81 2.04 17.41
C ASN A 73 20.70 0.99 17.39
N TRP A 74 19.89 0.95 16.35
CA TRP A 74 18.78 0.02 16.16
C TRP A 74 18.63 -0.33 14.68
N GLY A 75 18.08 -1.48 14.41
CA GLY A 75 17.87 -2.00 13.06
C GLY A 75 18.35 -3.44 12.93
N CYS A 76 18.22 -4.03 11.76
CA CYS A 76 18.75 -5.35 11.47
C CYS A 76 20.28 -5.27 11.34
N PRO A 77 21.08 -5.99 12.14
CA PRO A 77 22.54 -5.99 12.01
C PRO A 77 22.96 -6.56 10.65
N ILE A 78 24.06 -6.04 10.10
CA ILE A 78 24.71 -6.67 8.94
C ILE A 78 25.33 -7.99 9.40
N PRO A 79 25.00 -9.15 8.78
CA PRO A 79 25.41 -10.47 9.27
C PRO A 79 26.85 -10.82 8.89
N ILE A 80 27.81 -9.94 9.27
CA ILE A 80 29.24 -10.09 9.01
C ILE A 80 29.97 -9.89 10.33
N ASP A 81 30.84 -10.84 10.67
CA ASP A 81 31.61 -10.79 11.93
C ASP A 81 32.43 -9.49 12.06
N GLY A 82 32.26 -8.83 13.19
CA GLY A 82 32.96 -7.57 13.49
C GLY A 82 32.30 -6.32 12.89
N GLU A 83 31.22 -6.46 12.11
CA GLU A 83 30.45 -5.32 11.61
C GLU A 83 29.52 -4.77 12.69
N THR A 84 29.45 -3.44 12.78
CA THR A 84 28.61 -2.74 13.76
C THR A 84 27.47 -1.96 13.13
N ASP A 85 27.48 -1.84 11.80
CA ASP A 85 26.43 -1.17 11.05
C ASP A 85 25.16 -2.01 10.99
N THR A 86 24.05 -1.34 10.81
CA THR A 86 22.76 -1.97 10.54
C THR A 86 22.40 -1.85 9.05
N LEU A 87 21.54 -2.73 8.58
CA LEU A 87 21.00 -2.67 7.23
C LEU A 87 20.04 -1.49 7.04
N ASP A 88 20.01 -0.96 5.83
CA ASP A 88 18.94 -0.07 5.37
C ASP A 88 17.58 -0.75 5.57
N THR A 89 16.61 -0.03 6.10
CA THR A 89 15.24 -0.55 6.35
C THR A 89 14.54 -1.03 5.08
N PHE A 90 14.95 -0.56 3.90
CA PHE A 90 14.43 -1.07 2.64
C PHE A 90 14.89 -2.50 2.33
N VAL A 91 15.99 -2.98 2.93
CA VAL A 91 16.40 -4.38 2.80
C VAL A 91 15.34 -5.27 3.42
N ASP A 92 14.93 -5.01 4.66
CA ASP A 92 13.89 -5.79 5.36
C ASP A 92 12.56 -5.77 4.60
N SER A 93 12.15 -4.59 4.11
CA SER A 93 10.89 -4.45 3.38
C SER A 93 10.90 -5.04 1.97
N SER A 94 12.07 -5.39 1.43
CA SER A 94 12.19 -5.89 0.06
C SER A 94 11.79 -7.34 -0.13
N PHE A 95 11.58 -8.09 0.96
CA PHE A 95 11.19 -9.51 0.89
C PHE A 95 10.13 -9.94 1.93
N TYR A 96 9.55 -9.01 2.70
CA TYR A 96 8.58 -9.31 3.75
C TYR A 96 7.36 -10.08 3.23
N PHE A 97 6.92 -9.81 1.99
CA PHE A 97 5.80 -10.49 1.35
C PHE A 97 6.07 -11.98 1.10
N ILE A 98 7.33 -12.38 0.92
CA ILE A 98 7.71 -13.79 0.82
C ILE A 98 7.48 -14.49 2.17
N ARG A 99 7.86 -13.86 3.27
CA ARG A 99 7.63 -14.37 4.62
C ARG A 99 6.15 -14.57 4.93
N TYR A 100 5.27 -13.74 4.38
CA TYR A 100 3.82 -13.88 4.56
C TYR A 100 3.25 -15.16 3.95
N CYS A 101 3.92 -15.76 2.97
CA CYS A 101 3.51 -17.03 2.40
C CYS A 101 3.69 -18.21 3.38
N ASP A 102 4.64 -18.09 4.32
CA ASP A 102 4.97 -19.15 5.29
C ASP A 102 5.38 -18.57 6.66
N PRO A 103 4.46 -17.86 7.36
CA PRO A 103 4.79 -17.02 8.51
C PRO A 103 5.28 -17.78 9.74
N ASN A 104 4.94 -19.07 9.86
CA ASN A 104 5.28 -19.91 11.01
C ASN A 104 6.49 -20.83 10.75
N ASN A 105 7.19 -20.68 9.64
CA ASN A 105 8.36 -21.49 9.33
C ASN A 105 9.57 -20.97 10.13
N GLU A 106 10.12 -21.82 10.99
CA GLU A 106 11.26 -21.47 11.85
C GLU A 106 12.62 -21.82 11.21
N ASN A 107 12.64 -22.58 10.11
CA ASN A 107 13.87 -23.09 9.50
C ASN A 107 14.35 -22.25 8.32
N GLU A 108 13.41 -21.67 7.57
CA GLU A 108 13.69 -20.88 6.36
C GLU A 108 12.69 -19.75 6.19
N MET A 109 12.97 -18.80 5.32
CA MET A 109 12.11 -17.64 5.07
C MET A 109 10.73 -18.07 4.55
N CYS A 110 10.70 -19.04 3.63
CA CYS A 110 9.49 -19.60 3.06
C CYS A 110 9.84 -20.93 2.38
N ALA A 111 9.07 -21.99 2.65
CA ALA A 111 9.21 -23.23 1.91
C ALA A 111 8.88 -23.03 0.44
N LYS A 112 9.65 -23.63 -0.46
CA LYS A 112 9.57 -23.39 -1.91
C LYS A 112 8.18 -23.67 -2.50
N ASP A 113 7.49 -24.67 -1.98
CA ASP A 113 6.14 -25.05 -2.41
C ASP A 113 5.03 -24.11 -1.89
N LYS A 114 5.35 -23.30 -0.89
CA LYS A 114 4.43 -22.30 -0.33
C LYS A 114 4.59 -20.92 -0.95
N TYR A 115 5.75 -20.62 -1.56
CA TYR A 115 5.95 -19.34 -2.23
C TYR A 115 4.90 -19.11 -3.34
N LYS A 116 4.34 -17.93 -3.35
CA LYS A 116 3.43 -17.48 -4.39
C LYS A 116 3.74 -16.03 -4.77
N GLN A 117 3.83 -15.78 -6.05
CA GLN A 117 3.90 -14.43 -6.58
C GLN A 117 2.65 -13.64 -6.14
N VAL A 118 2.82 -12.40 -5.72
CA VAL A 118 1.71 -11.56 -5.25
C VAL A 118 0.82 -11.16 -6.42
N ASP A 119 -0.48 -11.48 -6.35
CA ASP A 119 -1.43 -11.18 -7.42
C ASP A 119 -1.69 -9.68 -7.55
N LEU A 120 -1.87 -8.98 -6.41
CA LEU A 120 -2.14 -7.56 -6.37
C LEU A 120 -1.35 -6.91 -5.23
N TYR A 121 -0.47 -5.98 -5.58
CA TYR A 121 0.33 -5.21 -4.63
C TYR A 121 -0.15 -3.77 -4.57
N VAL A 122 -0.55 -3.31 -3.38
CA VAL A 122 -1.17 -2.00 -3.16
C VAL A 122 -0.25 -1.12 -2.32
N GLY A 123 0.04 0.09 -2.79
CA GLY A 123 0.88 1.03 -2.05
C GLY A 123 0.89 2.42 -2.65
N GLY A 124 1.45 3.40 -1.92
CA GLY A 124 1.58 4.76 -2.40
C GLY A 124 2.56 4.89 -3.58
N SER A 125 2.31 5.85 -4.46
CA SER A 125 3.17 6.10 -5.63
C SER A 125 4.58 6.59 -5.25
N GLU A 126 4.77 7.09 -4.04
CA GLU A 126 6.08 7.52 -3.50
C GLU A 126 7.08 6.35 -3.40
N HIS A 127 6.61 5.11 -3.38
CA HIS A 127 7.45 3.91 -3.32
C HIS A 127 7.88 3.40 -4.72
N ALA A 128 7.43 4.02 -5.80
CA ALA A 128 7.69 3.58 -7.17
C ALA A 128 9.19 3.40 -7.47
N CYS A 129 10.02 4.38 -7.07
CA CYS A 129 11.46 4.42 -7.39
C CYS A 129 12.38 3.94 -6.25
N MET A 130 11.84 3.48 -5.13
CA MET A 130 12.65 2.98 -4.00
C MET A 130 12.22 1.55 -3.64
N HIS A 131 11.26 1.39 -2.77
CA HIS A 131 10.82 0.10 -2.29
C HIS A 131 10.50 -0.90 -3.42
N LEU A 132 9.75 -0.49 -4.45
CA LEU A 132 9.38 -1.42 -5.53
C LEU A 132 10.59 -1.88 -6.36
N ILE A 133 11.55 -1.01 -6.64
CA ILE A 133 12.77 -1.39 -7.37
C ILE A 133 13.63 -2.31 -6.51
N TYR A 134 13.80 -2.00 -5.22
CA TYR A 134 14.57 -2.85 -4.32
C TYR A 134 13.91 -4.22 -4.10
N ALA A 135 12.58 -4.28 -3.96
CA ALA A 135 11.84 -5.55 -3.87
C ALA A 135 12.01 -6.41 -5.14
N ARG A 136 11.97 -5.80 -6.33
CA ARG A 136 12.22 -6.48 -7.58
C ARG A 136 13.65 -7.02 -7.68
N PHE A 137 14.62 -6.20 -7.32
CA PHE A 137 16.04 -6.58 -7.30
C PHE A 137 16.29 -7.78 -6.38
N ILE A 138 15.84 -7.68 -5.11
CA ILE A 138 16.01 -8.79 -4.15
C ILE A 138 15.30 -10.05 -4.63
N ASN A 139 14.09 -9.93 -5.19
CA ASN A 139 13.38 -11.08 -5.72
C ASN A 139 14.09 -11.72 -6.91
N MET A 140 14.66 -10.93 -7.84
CA MET A 140 15.48 -11.44 -8.94
C MET A 140 16.72 -12.19 -8.44
N PHE A 141 17.39 -11.65 -7.41
CA PHE A 141 18.50 -12.33 -6.77
C PHE A 141 18.08 -13.67 -6.15
N LEU A 142 16.96 -13.68 -5.41
CA LEU A 142 16.41 -14.91 -4.82
C LEU A 142 15.94 -15.92 -5.87
N TYR A 143 15.48 -15.45 -7.02
CA TYR A 143 15.17 -16.30 -8.18
C TYR A 143 16.43 -16.94 -8.74
N ASP A 144 17.50 -16.17 -8.93
CA ASP A 144 18.77 -16.68 -9.49
C ASP A 144 19.41 -17.76 -8.61
N ILE A 145 19.25 -17.66 -7.29
CA ILE A 145 19.73 -18.69 -6.34
C ILE A 145 18.68 -19.79 -6.04
N GLY A 146 17.54 -19.77 -6.73
CA GLY A 146 16.51 -20.83 -6.68
C GLY A 146 15.63 -20.85 -5.43
N VAL A 147 15.58 -19.74 -4.65
CA VAL A 147 14.73 -19.59 -3.44
C VAL A 147 13.28 -19.34 -3.81
N VAL A 148 13.03 -18.51 -4.83
CA VAL A 148 11.68 -18.23 -5.35
C VAL A 148 11.53 -18.76 -6.78
N SER A 149 10.28 -18.99 -7.20
CA SER A 149 9.99 -19.58 -8.53
C SER A 149 9.76 -18.54 -9.63
N GLU A 150 9.51 -17.28 -9.26
CA GLU A 150 9.17 -16.22 -10.21
C GLU A 150 10.21 -15.10 -10.16
N GLU A 151 10.61 -14.62 -11.33
CA GLU A 151 11.62 -13.56 -11.45
C GLU A 151 11.11 -12.21 -10.92
N GLU A 152 9.83 -11.90 -11.14
CA GLU A 152 9.19 -10.70 -10.64
C GLU A 152 8.26 -11.01 -9.44
N PRO A 153 8.27 -10.18 -8.37
CA PRO A 153 7.52 -10.48 -7.15
C PRO A 153 6.02 -10.24 -7.26
N PHE A 154 5.59 -9.36 -8.17
CA PHE A 154 4.21 -8.89 -8.28
C PHE A 154 3.66 -9.11 -9.68
N LYS A 155 2.39 -9.55 -9.80
CA LYS A 155 1.68 -9.61 -11.09
C LYS A 155 1.13 -8.23 -11.45
N LYS A 156 0.55 -7.54 -10.46
CA LYS A 156 -0.06 -6.23 -10.62
C LYS A 156 0.26 -5.32 -9.45
N VAL A 157 0.54 -4.05 -9.73
CA VAL A 157 0.73 -3.01 -8.72
C VAL A 157 -0.27 -1.89 -8.98
N ILE A 158 -0.90 -1.42 -7.93
CA ILE A 158 -1.77 -0.25 -7.98
C ILE A 158 -1.37 0.76 -6.91
N HIS A 159 -1.58 2.03 -7.21
CA HIS A 159 -1.35 3.11 -6.27
C HIS A 159 -2.68 3.74 -5.86
N GLN A 160 -2.95 3.77 -4.56
CA GLN A 160 -4.06 4.55 -4.03
C GLN A 160 -3.71 6.04 -4.03
N GLY A 161 -4.73 6.86 -4.19
CA GLY A 161 -4.61 8.31 -4.03
C GLY A 161 -4.38 8.70 -2.57
N MET A 162 -3.84 9.88 -2.37
CA MET A 162 -3.51 10.40 -1.04
C MET A 162 -4.72 11.12 -0.43
N ILE A 163 -4.96 10.90 0.86
CA ILE A 163 -5.92 11.69 1.64
C ILE A 163 -5.16 12.89 2.22
N LEU A 164 -5.59 14.07 1.83
CA LEU A 164 -5.02 15.34 2.29
C LEU A 164 -5.83 15.90 3.45
N ASN A 165 -5.19 16.65 4.33
CA ASN A 165 -5.86 17.50 5.29
C ASN A 165 -5.52 18.97 5.01
N ASP A 166 -6.52 19.82 4.85
CA ASP A 166 -6.37 21.22 4.42
C ASP A 166 -5.50 21.38 3.16
N GLY A 167 -5.72 20.47 2.17
CA GLY A 167 -5.00 20.48 0.89
C GLY A 167 -3.54 20.05 0.96
N THR A 168 -3.07 19.61 2.12
CA THR A 168 -1.67 19.19 2.33
C THR A 168 -1.56 17.74 2.78
N LYS A 169 -0.43 17.10 2.46
CA LYS A 169 -0.10 15.74 2.95
C LYS A 169 -0.06 15.74 4.47
N MET A 170 -0.73 14.77 5.10
CA MET A 170 -0.68 14.59 6.54
C MET A 170 0.74 14.22 7.00
N SER A 171 1.24 14.90 8.02
CA SER A 171 2.56 14.65 8.59
C SER A 171 2.59 14.98 10.08
N LYS A 172 3.29 14.14 10.88
CA LYS A 172 3.51 14.39 12.31
C LYS A 172 4.24 15.71 12.56
N SER A 173 5.18 16.05 11.69
CA SER A 173 5.97 17.30 11.81
C SER A 173 5.15 18.56 11.54
N ILE A 174 4.09 18.46 10.74
CA ILE A 174 3.19 19.58 10.42
C ILE A 174 2.05 19.67 11.45
N GLY A 175 1.77 18.56 12.17
CA GLY A 175 0.68 18.50 13.16
C GLY A 175 -0.73 18.42 12.56
N ASN A 176 -0.86 18.10 11.29
CA ASN A 176 -2.14 18.01 10.56
C ASN A 176 -2.66 16.58 10.39
N ILE A 177 -2.18 15.64 11.23
CA ILE A 177 -2.64 14.25 11.21
C ILE A 177 -4.03 14.14 11.81
N ILE A 178 -4.89 13.39 11.15
CA ILE A 178 -6.15 12.91 11.69
C ILE A 178 -5.86 11.63 12.50
N ASN A 179 -6.20 11.65 13.79
CA ASN A 179 -6.02 10.48 14.65
C ASN A 179 -7.18 9.49 14.42
N PRO A 180 -6.92 8.27 13.95
CA PRO A 180 -7.97 7.27 13.73
C PRO A 180 -8.74 6.90 15.02
N ASP A 181 -8.11 7.01 16.20
CA ASP A 181 -8.72 6.65 17.47
C ASP A 181 -9.86 7.60 17.91
N ASP A 182 -9.96 8.77 17.26
CA ASP A 182 -11.03 9.74 17.53
C ASP A 182 -12.36 9.36 16.83
N TYR A 183 -12.38 8.28 16.03
CA TYR A 183 -13.52 7.89 15.21
C TYR A 183 -13.91 6.43 15.42
N ASP A 184 -15.18 6.09 15.19
CA ASP A 184 -15.60 4.69 15.07
C ASP A 184 -14.94 4.06 13.84
N VAL A 185 -14.40 2.86 14.00
CA VAL A 185 -13.62 2.17 12.96
C VAL A 185 -14.43 1.91 11.67
N ASN A 186 -15.74 1.63 11.80
CA ASN A 186 -16.59 1.40 10.64
C ASN A 186 -16.96 2.72 9.95
N GLU A 187 -17.20 3.77 10.71
CA GLU A 187 -17.43 5.13 10.19
C GLU A 187 -16.20 5.58 9.39
N LEU A 188 -15.00 5.39 9.95
CA LEU A 188 -13.73 5.75 9.30
C LEU A 188 -13.48 4.95 8.02
N LYS A 189 -13.62 3.63 8.07
CA LYS A 189 -13.47 2.76 6.89
C LYS A 189 -14.43 3.15 5.76
N PHE A 190 -15.70 3.35 6.10
CA PHE A 190 -16.74 3.73 5.13
C PHE A 190 -16.46 5.13 4.54
N TYR A 191 -15.98 6.05 5.38
CA TYR A 191 -15.60 7.38 4.92
C TYR A 191 -14.39 7.34 3.98
N CYS A 192 -13.34 6.59 4.31
CA CYS A 192 -12.17 6.42 3.44
C CYS A 192 -12.54 5.84 2.07
N MET A 193 -13.52 4.94 2.01
CA MET A 193 -14.04 4.44 0.74
C MET A 193 -14.81 5.50 -0.05
N PHE A 194 -15.46 6.43 0.63
CA PHE A 194 -16.37 7.41 0.01
C PHE A 194 -15.70 8.74 -0.36
N ILE A 195 -14.60 9.11 0.30
CA ILE A 195 -13.97 10.44 0.25
C ILE A 195 -13.60 10.91 -1.17
N GLY A 196 -13.31 9.99 -2.08
CA GLY A 196 -12.96 10.30 -3.45
C GLY A 196 -12.78 9.05 -4.32
N HIS A 197 -12.33 9.26 -5.54
CA HIS A 197 -11.94 8.16 -6.40
C HIS A 197 -10.67 7.50 -5.83
N TYR A 198 -10.61 6.16 -5.82
CA TYR A 198 -9.55 5.41 -5.16
C TYR A 198 -8.14 5.82 -5.61
N PHE A 199 -7.95 6.08 -6.89
CA PHE A 199 -6.65 6.45 -7.46
C PHE A 199 -6.30 7.95 -7.32
N ASP A 200 -7.30 8.80 -7.12
CA ASP A 200 -7.11 10.25 -7.01
C ASP A 200 -6.97 10.71 -5.55
N GLY A 201 -7.51 9.90 -4.61
CA GLY A 201 -7.58 10.28 -3.21
C GLY A 201 -8.68 11.29 -2.92
N GLY A 202 -8.47 12.13 -1.91
CA GLY A 202 -9.46 13.14 -1.52
C GLY A 202 -8.97 14.04 -0.40
N SER A 203 -9.83 15.01 -0.02
CA SER A 203 -9.58 15.89 1.10
C SER A 203 -10.42 15.50 2.32
N TRP A 204 -9.79 15.40 3.48
CA TRP A 204 -10.48 15.13 4.73
C TRP A 204 -11.50 16.23 5.05
N SER A 205 -12.62 15.84 5.65
CA SER A 205 -13.67 16.76 6.12
C SER A 205 -14.47 16.14 7.25
N ASP A 206 -14.43 16.76 8.42
CA ASP A 206 -15.22 16.32 9.60
C ASP A 206 -16.73 16.41 9.37
N GLN A 207 -17.17 17.36 8.55
CA GLN A 207 -18.56 17.45 8.15
C GLN A 207 -19.00 16.23 7.33
N ASN A 208 -18.15 15.75 6.43
CA ASN A 208 -18.48 14.63 5.56
C ASN A 208 -18.50 13.30 6.34
N ILE A 209 -17.55 13.08 7.27
CA ILE A 209 -17.57 11.86 8.11
C ILE A 209 -18.80 11.83 9.02
N SER A 210 -19.24 12.99 9.53
CA SER A 210 -20.51 13.09 10.28
C SER A 210 -21.73 12.72 9.43
N GLY A 211 -21.68 12.97 8.12
CA GLY A 211 -22.68 12.50 7.16
C GLY A 211 -22.70 10.98 7.03
N ILE A 212 -21.52 10.35 6.96
CA ILE A 212 -21.36 8.89 6.93
C ILE A 212 -21.91 8.26 8.20
N LYS A 213 -21.60 8.80 9.38
CA LYS A 213 -22.17 8.35 10.66
C LYS A 213 -23.69 8.32 10.64
N ARG A 214 -24.33 9.40 10.20
CA ARG A 214 -25.79 9.43 10.06
C ARG A 214 -26.32 8.40 9.08
N PHE A 215 -25.60 8.15 7.99
CA PHE A 215 -25.95 7.11 7.03
C PHE A 215 -25.85 5.70 7.65
N ILE A 216 -24.74 5.38 8.33
CA ILE A 216 -24.53 4.07 8.97
C ILE A 216 -25.64 3.78 9.99
N ASN A 217 -26.01 4.77 10.83
CA ASN A 217 -27.09 4.59 11.79
C ASN A 217 -28.42 4.29 11.10
N ARG A 218 -28.76 5.05 10.05
CA ARG A 218 -29.95 4.82 9.24
C ARG A 218 -29.94 3.46 8.54
N PHE A 219 -28.77 3.02 8.07
CA PHE A 219 -28.59 1.69 7.46
C PHE A 219 -28.86 0.59 8.49
N LYS A 220 -28.30 0.70 9.70
CA LYS A 220 -28.52 -0.25 10.81
C LYS A 220 -30.00 -0.32 11.18
N GLU A 221 -30.67 0.84 11.33
CA GLU A 221 -32.11 0.90 11.56
C GLU A 221 -32.91 0.21 10.46
N TRP A 222 -32.56 0.48 9.18
CA TRP A 222 -33.21 -0.12 8.04
C TRP A 222 -33.04 -1.65 8.03
N MET A 223 -31.86 -2.16 8.34
CA MET A 223 -31.58 -3.59 8.44
C MET A 223 -32.29 -4.29 9.59
N SER A 224 -32.59 -3.59 10.69
CA SER A 224 -33.28 -4.14 11.88
C SER A 224 -34.81 -4.18 11.77
N ARG A 225 -35.37 -3.63 10.70
CA ARG A 225 -36.83 -3.60 10.54
C ARG A 225 -37.36 -4.93 10.00
N ASP A 226 -38.46 -5.42 10.57
CA ASP A 226 -39.22 -6.53 9.99
C ASP A 226 -40.18 -6.02 8.90
N GLY A 227 -40.36 -6.78 7.85
CA GLY A 227 -41.30 -6.41 6.78
C GLY A 227 -41.66 -7.58 5.88
N ASP A 228 -42.77 -7.46 5.19
CA ASP A 228 -43.37 -8.55 4.37
C ASP A 228 -42.87 -8.56 2.92
N GLU A 229 -42.15 -7.54 2.47
CA GLU A 229 -41.64 -7.46 1.09
C GLU A 229 -40.17 -7.87 0.98
N VAL A 230 -39.89 -8.88 0.18
CA VAL A 230 -38.51 -9.28 -0.17
C VAL A 230 -37.97 -8.33 -1.24
N ILE A 231 -36.85 -7.68 -0.94
CA ILE A 231 -36.15 -6.82 -1.90
C ILE A 231 -35.24 -7.68 -2.78
N ASP A 232 -35.42 -7.62 -4.10
CA ASP A 232 -34.51 -8.26 -5.04
C ASP A 232 -33.20 -7.48 -5.10
N LEU A 233 -32.12 -8.07 -4.58
CA LEU A 233 -30.79 -7.51 -4.54
C LEU A 233 -29.91 -7.90 -5.74
N THR A 234 -30.41 -8.64 -6.71
CA THR A 234 -29.61 -9.19 -7.82
C THR A 234 -28.92 -8.08 -8.60
N LYS A 235 -29.64 -7.03 -8.98
CA LYS A 235 -29.07 -5.89 -9.70
C LYS A 235 -28.05 -5.13 -8.84
N PHE A 236 -28.38 -4.90 -7.58
CA PHE A 236 -27.49 -4.22 -6.63
C PHE A 236 -26.17 -4.98 -6.48
N LYS A 237 -26.22 -6.30 -6.24
CA LYS A 237 -25.05 -7.16 -6.10
C LYS A 237 -24.14 -7.10 -7.33
N ASN A 238 -24.69 -7.25 -8.52
CA ASN A 238 -23.93 -7.19 -9.77
C ASN A 238 -23.28 -5.81 -9.96
N THR A 239 -23.99 -4.73 -9.59
CA THR A 239 -23.48 -3.37 -9.70
C THR A 239 -22.32 -3.13 -8.75
N ILE A 240 -22.44 -3.47 -7.45
CA ILE A 240 -21.37 -3.27 -6.46
C ILE A 240 -20.17 -4.18 -6.76
N PHE A 241 -20.38 -5.41 -7.23
CA PHE A 241 -19.31 -6.28 -7.67
C PHE A 241 -18.49 -5.63 -8.79
N GLY A 242 -19.13 -5.14 -9.86
CA GLY A 242 -18.42 -4.46 -10.95
C GLY A 242 -17.69 -3.19 -10.51
N TYR A 243 -18.23 -2.43 -9.54
CA TYR A 243 -17.54 -1.27 -8.98
C TYR A 243 -16.36 -1.68 -8.09
N THR A 244 -16.47 -2.76 -7.33
CA THR A 244 -15.37 -3.28 -6.49
C THR A 244 -14.21 -3.74 -7.34
N GLU A 245 -14.44 -4.55 -8.37
CA GLU A 245 -13.42 -4.99 -9.33
C GLU A 245 -12.72 -3.82 -10.03
N ALA A 246 -13.43 -2.71 -10.25
CA ALA A 246 -12.88 -1.50 -10.86
C ALA A 246 -12.29 -0.50 -9.85
N PHE A 247 -12.16 -0.86 -8.55
CA PHE A 247 -11.71 0.02 -7.47
C PHE A 247 -12.53 1.32 -7.32
N LYS A 248 -13.81 1.30 -7.71
CA LYS A 248 -14.74 2.44 -7.59
C LYS A 248 -15.49 2.40 -6.25
N PHE A 249 -14.78 2.33 -5.14
CA PHE A 249 -15.36 2.16 -3.81
C PHE A 249 -16.33 3.29 -3.43
N ASN A 250 -16.07 4.51 -3.86
CA ASN A 250 -16.99 5.63 -3.66
C ASN A 250 -18.36 5.39 -4.34
N LYS A 251 -18.38 4.68 -5.46
CA LYS A 251 -19.62 4.27 -6.12
C LYS A 251 -20.32 3.14 -5.36
N VAL A 252 -19.57 2.19 -4.81
CA VAL A 252 -20.12 1.14 -3.94
C VAL A 252 -20.87 1.78 -2.77
N VAL A 253 -20.24 2.73 -2.06
CA VAL A 253 -20.89 3.45 -0.95
C VAL A 253 -22.15 4.20 -1.41
N SER A 254 -22.09 4.85 -2.57
CA SER A 254 -23.23 5.55 -3.15
C SER A 254 -24.40 4.61 -3.45
N GLU A 255 -24.14 3.39 -3.96
CA GLU A 255 -25.20 2.39 -4.23
C GLU A 255 -25.86 1.92 -2.94
N PHE A 256 -25.12 1.72 -1.85
CA PHE A 256 -25.72 1.46 -0.54
C PHE A 256 -26.64 2.59 -0.08
N MET A 257 -26.25 3.85 -0.28
CA MET A 257 -27.09 4.99 0.04
C MET A 257 -28.37 5.02 -0.81
N VAL A 258 -28.27 4.71 -2.11
CA VAL A 258 -29.41 4.62 -3.03
C VAL A 258 -30.34 3.50 -2.60
N LEU A 259 -29.81 2.31 -2.31
CA LEU A 259 -30.58 1.13 -1.87
C LEU A 259 -31.45 1.47 -0.65
N VAL A 260 -30.85 2.04 0.40
CA VAL A 260 -31.57 2.43 1.62
C VAL A 260 -32.63 3.50 1.33
N ASN A 261 -32.31 4.51 0.51
CA ASN A 261 -33.22 5.59 0.21
C ASN A 261 -34.43 5.13 -0.62
N GLN A 262 -34.24 4.22 -1.57
CA GLN A 262 -35.32 3.67 -2.40
C GLN A 262 -36.26 2.72 -1.63
N ASN A 263 -35.76 2.10 -0.56
CA ASN A 263 -36.48 1.10 0.20
C ASN A 263 -36.79 1.53 1.63
N ARG A 264 -36.99 2.84 1.88
CA ARG A 264 -37.24 3.39 3.22
C ARG A 264 -38.43 2.80 3.96
N THR A 265 -39.46 2.40 3.22
CA THR A 265 -40.70 1.84 3.75
C THR A 265 -40.80 0.33 3.57
N LYS A 266 -39.86 -0.28 2.87
CA LYS A 266 -39.82 -1.70 2.60
C LYS A 266 -38.82 -2.39 3.51
N ASN A 267 -39.21 -3.51 4.09
CA ASN A 267 -38.55 -4.04 5.26
C ASN A 267 -38.37 -5.56 5.16
N ASN A 268 -37.76 -6.08 4.14
CA ASN A 268 -37.21 -7.44 4.23
C ASN A 268 -35.99 -7.56 3.35
N VAL A 269 -34.85 -7.19 3.90
CA VAL A 269 -33.56 -7.59 3.36
C VAL A 269 -33.20 -8.88 4.08
N ASP A 270 -33.04 -9.96 3.35
CA ASP A 270 -32.45 -11.16 3.87
C ASP A 270 -31.04 -10.80 4.37
N ALA A 271 -30.93 -10.51 5.67
CA ALA A 271 -29.70 -10.02 6.32
C ALA A 271 -28.53 -10.99 6.10
N ASP A 272 -28.84 -12.30 6.03
CA ASP A 272 -27.83 -13.34 5.79
C ASP A 272 -27.24 -13.23 4.37
N LYS A 273 -28.00 -12.74 3.40
CA LYS A 273 -27.50 -12.51 2.05
C LYS A 273 -26.64 -11.25 1.91
N LEU A 274 -26.72 -10.28 2.82
CA LEU A 274 -25.86 -9.10 2.81
C LEU A 274 -24.57 -9.31 3.63
N GLN A 275 -24.60 -10.15 4.67
CA GLN A 275 -23.42 -10.41 5.49
C GLN A 275 -22.30 -11.19 4.77
N HIS A 276 -22.62 -12.00 3.76
CA HIS A 276 -21.62 -12.77 3.01
C HIS A 276 -20.70 -11.93 2.09
N TYR A 277 -20.92 -10.63 1.95
CA TYR A 277 -20.09 -9.75 1.10
C TYR A 277 -19.04 -8.91 1.88
N GLY A 278 -18.99 -9.06 3.20
CA GLY A 278 -18.00 -8.37 4.06
C GLY A 278 -16.81 -9.21 4.50
N HIS A 279 -16.77 -10.51 4.11
CA HIS A 279 -15.76 -11.45 4.61
C HIS A 279 -14.97 -12.21 3.52
N ASN A 280 -15.05 -11.81 2.25
CA ASN A 280 -14.20 -12.34 1.18
C ASN A 280 -13.26 -11.28 0.62
#